data_305e8c292c139019f19b93cdf877f6db
#
_entry.id   305e8c292c139019f19b93cdf877f6db
#
_cell.length_a   1.000
_cell.length_b   1.000
_cell.length_c   1.000
_cell.angle_alpha   90.00
_cell.angle_beta   90.00
_cell.angle_gamma   90.00
#
_symmetry.space_group_name_H-M   'P 1'
#
loop_
_entity.id
_entity.type
_entity.pdbx_description
1 polymer ?
#
loop_
_entity_poly.entity_id
_entity_poly.type
_entity_poly.pdbx_seq_one_letter_code
_entity_poly.pdbx_strand_id
1 'polypeptide(L)'
;VVIRLSRGGAKKRPFFNVVVADSRERRDGRFIERVGFYNPVAPDGDVKLRIDLARVNHWESKGAQLSDTVRRLVKQFGESAAAA
;
A
#
# COMPACT_ATOMS: atom_id res chain seq x y z
N VAL A 1 -8.99 11.75 4.09
CA VAL A 1 -8.07 11.03 3.20
C VAL A 1 -7.41 9.91 3.98
N VAL A 2 -7.39 8.73 3.40
CA VAL A 2 -6.78 7.54 4.01
C VAL A 2 -5.83 6.88 3.02
N ILE A 3 -4.84 6.17 3.54
CA ILE A 3 -3.96 5.31 2.76
C ILE A 3 -4.35 3.87 3.11
N ARG A 4 -4.80 3.12 2.11
CA ARG A 4 -5.34 1.79 2.33
C ARG A 4 -5.01 0.86 1.17
N LEU A 5 -5.27 -0.44 1.35
CA LEU A 5 -5.12 -1.42 0.29
C LEU A 5 -6.38 -1.47 -0.57
N SER A 6 -6.16 -1.53 -1.89
CA SER A 6 -7.22 -1.78 -2.87
C SER A 6 -6.88 -3.07 -3.58
N ARG A 7 -7.86 -3.98 -3.67
CA ARG A 7 -7.64 -5.26 -4.31
C ARG A 7 -7.64 -5.13 -5.83
N GLY A 8 -6.60 -5.73 -6.46
CA GLY A 8 -6.51 -5.86 -7.91
C GLY A 8 -6.14 -7.30 -8.27
N GLY A 9 -5.87 -7.54 -9.54
CA GLY A 9 -5.42 -8.83 -10.01
C GLY A 9 -6.54 -9.84 -10.24
N ALA A 10 -6.16 -11.08 -10.55
CA ALA A 10 -7.09 -12.17 -10.86
C ALA A 10 -7.66 -12.80 -9.60
N LYS A 11 -8.78 -13.53 -9.75
CA LYS A 11 -9.50 -14.21 -8.67
C LYS A 11 -8.59 -15.09 -7.80
N LYS A 12 -7.67 -15.83 -8.41
CA LYS A 12 -6.80 -16.79 -7.71
C LYS A 12 -5.42 -16.23 -7.39
N ARG A 13 -5.17 -14.97 -7.75
CA ARG A 13 -3.89 -14.30 -7.51
C ARG A 13 -4.15 -12.92 -6.91
N PRO A 14 -4.39 -12.86 -5.59
CA PRO A 14 -4.65 -11.58 -4.96
C PRO A 14 -3.44 -10.66 -5.10
N PHE A 15 -3.73 -9.43 -5.49
CA PHE A 15 -2.74 -8.39 -5.63
C PHE A 15 -3.35 -7.13 -5.05
N PHE A 16 -2.60 -6.43 -4.23
CA PHE A 16 -3.10 -5.25 -3.55
C PHE A 16 -2.29 -4.03 -3.94
N ASN A 17 -2.98 -2.96 -4.27
CA ASN A 17 -2.36 -1.65 -4.45
C ASN A 17 -2.46 -0.87 -3.14
N VAL A 18 -1.40 -0.17 -2.77
CA VAL A 18 -1.43 0.78 -1.66
C VAL A 18 -1.82 2.13 -2.26
N VAL A 19 -3.00 2.61 -1.89
CA VAL A 19 -3.57 3.80 -2.52
C VAL A 19 -3.98 4.84 -1.49
N VAL A 20 -3.89 6.10 -1.91
CA VAL A 20 -4.42 7.24 -1.17
C VAL A 20 -5.82 7.52 -1.72
N ALA A 21 -6.82 7.52 -0.85
CA ALA A 21 -8.20 7.67 -1.28
C ALA A 21 -9.02 8.47 -0.27
N ASP A 22 -10.17 8.97 -0.72
CA ASP A 22 -11.17 9.53 0.19
C ASP A 22 -11.80 8.38 0.95
N SER A 23 -11.90 8.50 2.28
CA SER A 23 -12.45 7.44 3.13
C SER A 23 -13.89 7.08 2.79
N ARG A 24 -14.62 7.96 2.10
CA ARG A 24 -15.98 7.72 1.67
C ARG A 24 -16.08 6.87 0.41
N GLU A 25 -14.98 6.73 -0.34
CA GLU A 25 -14.95 5.89 -1.52
C GLU A 25 -14.87 4.41 -1.14
N ARG A 26 -15.39 3.54 -2.02
CA ARG A 26 -15.29 2.09 -1.84
C ARG A 26 -13.82 1.66 -1.86
N ARG A 27 -13.50 0.61 -1.11
CA ARG A 27 -12.14 0.08 -1.02
C ARG A 27 -11.50 -0.14 -2.38
N ASP A 28 -12.24 -0.71 -3.35
CA ASP A 28 -11.75 -1.01 -4.68
C ASP A 28 -12.23 0.01 -5.72
N GLY A 29 -12.74 1.16 -5.26
CA GLY A 29 -13.20 2.24 -6.12
C GLY A 29 -12.10 3.23 -6.45
N ARG A 30 -12.51 4.48 -6.70
CA ARG A 30 -11.58 5.53 -7.07
C ARG A 30 -10.58 5.85 -5.97
N PHE A 31 -9.38 6.20 -6.38
CA PHE A 31 -8.34 6.65 -5.48
C PHE A 31 -7.65 7.88 -6.07
N ILE A 32 -6.95 8.62 -5.19
CA ILE A 32 -6.25 9.83 -5.58
C ILE A 32 -4.90 9.50 -6.20
N GLU A 33 -4.16 8.57 -5.58
CA GLU A 33 -2.81 8.24 -5.99
C GLU A 33 -2.46 6.83 -5.53
N ARG A 34 -1.70 6.11 -6.34
CA ARG A 34 -1.13 4.82 -5.96
C ARG A 34 0.29 5.05 -5.45
N VAL A 35 0.58 4.59 -4.24
CA VAL A 35 1.89 4.78 -3.60
C VAL A 35 2.66 3.49 -3.40
N GLY A 36 2.13 2.36 -3.84
CA GLY A 36 2.83 1.09 -3.72
C GLY A 36 1.96 -0.09 -4.07
N PHE A 37 2.50 -1.28 -3.83
CA PHE A 37 1.76 -2.52 -4.03
C PHE A 37 2.21 -3.58 -3.04
N TYR A 38 1.34 -4.59 -2.84
CA TYR A 38 1.64 -5.77 -2.05
C TYR A 38 1.17 -7.00 -2.81
N ASN A 39 2.09 -7.94 -3.08
CA ASN A 39 1.78 -9.17 -3.79
C ASN A 39 2.16 -10.37 -2.90
N PRO A 40 1.21 -10.89 -2.11
CA PRO A 40 1.51 -11.97 -1.17
C PRO A 40 1.84 -13.30 -1.84
N VAL A 41 1.49 -13.45 -3.12
CA VAL A 41 1.72 -14.69 -3.87
C VAL A 41 2.85 -14.57 -4.89
N ALA A 42 3.70 -13.55 -4.75
CA ALA A 42 4.84 -13.38 -5.66
C ALA A 42 5.78 -14.59 -5.56
N PRO A 43 6.29 -15.09 -6.71
CA PRO A 43 7.29 -16.15 -6.69
C PRO A 43 8.57 -15.71 -5.98
N ASP A 44 9.35 -16.68 -5.54
CA ASP A 44 10.65 -16.41 -4.92
C ASP A 44 11.51 -15.60 -5.88
N GLY A 45 12.14 -14.55 -5.37
CA GLY A 45 12.96 -13.65 -6.15
C GLY A 45 12.23 -12.42 -6.67
N ASP A 46 10.90 -12.43 -6.67
CA ASP A 46 10.12 -11.26 -7.07
C ASP A 46 9.85 -10.35 -5.88
N VAL A 47 9.59 -9.08 -6.18
CA VAL A 47 9.26 -8.09 -5.16
C VAL A 47 7.83 -8.33 -4.66
N LYS A 48 7.70 -8.66 -3.39
CA LYS A 48 6.39 -8.89 -2.75
C LYS A 48 5.74 -7.61 -2.25
N LEU A 49 6.55 -6.64 -1.85
CA LEU A 49 6.07 -5.39 -1.25
C LEU A 49 6.94 -4.25 -1.71
N ARG A 50 6.31 -3.20 -2.18
CA ARG A 50 7.00 -1.98 -2.55
C ARG A 50 6.13 -0.78 -2.18
N ILE A 51 6.71 0.18 -1.48
CA ILE A 51 6.01 1.38 -1.03
C ILE A 51 6.89 2.59 -1.27
N ASP A 52 6.31 3.64 -1.85
CA ASP A 52 6.97 4.93 -1.98
C ASP A 52 6.83 5.67 -0.63
N LEU A 53 7.82 5.51 0.22
CA LEU A 53 7.79 6.08 1.56
C LEU A 53 7.74 7.61 1.53
N ALA A 54 8.37 8.24 0.54
CA ALA A 54 8.33 9.69 0.40
C ALA A 54 6.91 10.18 0.18
N ARG A 55 6.13 9.47 -0.66
CA ARG A 55 4.73 9.84 -0.91
C ARG A 55 3.84 9.53 0.28
N VAL A 56 4.07 8.41 0.95
CA VAL A 56 3.33 8.08 2.17
C VAL A 56 3.56 9.17 3.22
N ASN A 57 4.80 9.56 3.44
CA ASN A 57 5.13 10.63 4.39
C ASN A 57 4.50 11.96 3.98
N HIS A 58 4.50 12.27 2.69
CA HIS A 58 3.85 13.48 2.17
C HIS A 58 2.37 13.54 2.56
N TRP A 59 1.64 12.45 2.29
CA TRP A 59 0.21 12.40 2.59
C TRP A 59 -0.07 12.35 4.08
N GLU A 60 0.78 11.64 4.83
CA GLU A 60 0.64 11.59 6.28
C GLU A 60 0.83 12.98 6.90
N SER A 61 1.79 13.76 6.40
CA SER A 61 2.00 15.14 6.85
C SER A 61 0.83 16.05 6.52
N LYS A 62 0.01 15.67 5.54
CA LYS A 62 -1.22 16.38 5.17
C LYS A 62 -2.44 15.90 5.95
N GLY A 63 -2.26 15.00 6.90
CA GLY A 63 -3.33 14.50 7.76
C GLY A 63 -3.97 13.21 7.29
N ALA A 64 -3.41 12.55 6.27
CA ALA A 64 -3.92 11.24 5.84
C ALA A 64 -3.67 10.19 6.92
N GLN A 65 -4.65 9.32 7.11
CA GLN A 65 -4.55 8.23 8.07
C GLN A 65 -4.22 6.92 7.34
N LEU A 66 -3.33 6.13 7.92
CA LEU A 66 -2.99 4.82 7.38
C LEU A 66 -3.91 3.77 7.99
N SER A 67 -4.43 2.85 7.16
CA SER A 67 -5.13 1.69 7.68
C SER A 67 -4.14 0.83 8.47
N ASP A 68 -4.65 -0.01 9.37
CA ASP A 68 -3.80 -0.86 10.21
C ASP A 68 -2.90 -1.76 9.36
N THR A 69 -3.45 -2.32 8.29
CA THR A 69 -2.68 -3.18 7.38
C THR A 69 -1.58 -2.40 6.68
N VAL A 70 -1.89 -1.21 6.16
CA VAL A 70 -0.89 -0.37 5.48
C VAL A 70 0.19 0.06 6.46
N ARG A 71 -0.18 0.44 7.68
CA ARG A 71 0.79 0.83 8.71
C ARG A 71 1.78 -0.30 8.97
N ARG A 72 1.28 -1.53 9.08
CA ARG A 72 2.10 -2.72 9.27
C ARG A 72 3.03 -2.95 8.08
N LEU A 73 2.51 -2.82 6.86
CA LEU A 73 3.30 -3.01 5.65
C LEU A 73 4.38 -1.94 5.50
N VAL A 74 4.06 -0.69 5.82
CA VAL A 74 5.04 0.41 5.78
C VAL A 74 6.18 0.13 6.74
N LYS A 75 5.86 -0.32 7.94
CA LYS A 75 6.87 -0.68 8.94
C LYS A 75 7.75 -1.83 8.45
N GLN A 76 7.13 -2.87 7.92
CA GLN A 76 7.84 -4.03 7.39
C GLN A 76 8.78 -3.65 6.24
N PHE A 77 8.30 -2.84 5.32
CA PHE A 77 9.09 -2.38 4.19
C PHE A 77 10.28 -1.51 4.65
N GLY A 78 10.04 -0.61 5.60
CA GLY A 78 11.10 0.23 6.15
C GLY A 78 12.18 -0.58 6.86
N GLU A 79 11.79 -1.59 7.63
CA GLU A 79 12.74 -2.48 8.30
C GLU A 79 13.55 -3.29 7.29
N SER A 80 12.92 -3.81 6.24
CA SER A 80 13.62 -4.54 5.18
C SER A 80 14.61 -3.65 4.44
N ALA A 81 14.23 -2.42 4.13
CA ALA A 81 15.12 -1.48 3.46
C ALA A 81 16.30 -1.10 4.36
N ALA A 82 16.06 -0.95 5.66
CA ALA A 82 17.11 -0.64 6.62
C ALA A 82 18.07 -1.82 6.84
N ALA A 83 17.55 -3.05 6.70
CA ALA A 83 18.37 -4.26 6.85
C ALA A 83 19.20 -4.58 5.62
N ALA A 84 18.82 -4.02 4.49
CA ALA A 84 19.57 -4.21 3.24
C ALA A 84 20.73 -3.23 3.17
#